data_7cf2bd68786833bb293f4bc7e3c3b625
#
_entry.id   7cf2bd68786833bb293f4bc7e3c3b625
#
_cell.length_a   1.000
_cell.length_b   1.000
_cell.length_c   1.000
_cell.angle_alpha   90.00
_cell.angle_beta   90.00
_cell.angle_gamma   90.00
#
_symmetry.space_group_name_H-M   'P 1'
#
loop_
_entity.id
_entity.type
_entity.pdbx_description
1 polymer ?
#
loop_
_entity_poly.entity_id
_entity_poly.type
_entity_poly.pdbx_seq_one_letter_code
_entity_poly.pdbx_strand_id
1 'polypeptide(L)'
;MKLTIRYYPKLPKRKWMLIREGGAYDQHAHFLCKKDAENVRRLIDCGKYPYNKKYKIAMQRLLTEEEFKKLRKKPRYYNVNKGVKK
;
A
#
# COMPACT_ATOMS: atom_id res chain seq x y z
N MET A 1 5.48 -9.69 6.10
CA MET A 1 5.36 -9.48 4.65
C MET A 1 6.56 -8.67 4.15
N LYS A 2 7.19 -9.17 3.10
CA LYS A 2 8.33 -8.46 2.54
C LYS A 2 7.94 -7.80 1.22
N LEU A 3 8.22 -6.52 1.10
CA LEU A 3 7.93 -5.73 -0.10
C LEU A 3 9.23 -5.18 -0.68
N THR A 4 9.37 -5.30 -2.00
CA THR A 4 10.57 -4.89 -2.70
C THR A 4 10.23 -3.83 -3.74
N ILE A 5 11.03 -2.77 -3.80
CA ILE A 5 10.87 -1.73 -4.81
C ILE A 5 11.88 -1.98 -5.92
N ARG A 6 11.42 -2.02 -7.17
CA ARG A 6 12.29 -2.23 -8.34
C ARG A 6 12.01 -1.22 -9.42
N TYR A 7 13.03 -0.87 -10.16
CA TYR A 7 12.95 0.06 -11.27
C TYR A 7 13.06 -0.68 -12.59
N TYR A 8 12.07 -0.47 -13.47
CA TYR A 8 12.03 -1.11 -14.78
C TYR A 8 11.99 -0.04 -15.88
N PRO A 9 13.15 0.38 -16.38
CA PRO A 9 13.19 1.48 -17.35
C PRO A 9 12.48 1.21 -18.66
N LYS A 10 12.24 -0.04 -18.99
CA LYS A 10 11.58 -0.40 -20.25
C LYS A 10 10.08 -0.25 -20.22
N LEU A 11 9.49 -0.08 -19.03
CA LEU A 11 8.06 0.13 -18.92
C LEU A 11 7.70 1.54 -19.45
N PRO A 12 6.51 1.68 -20.09
CA PRO A 12 6.19 2.94 -20.77
C PRO A 12 5.96 4.13 -19.84
N LYS A 13 5.36 3.95 -18.68
CA LYS A 13 5.07 5.09 -17.81
C LYS A 13 5.43 4.84 -16.37
N ARG A 14 4.81 3.85 -15.75
CA ARG A 14 5.01 3.58 -14.33
C ARG A 14 6.15 2.59 -14.18
N LYS A 15 7.35 3.12 -14.14
CA LYS A 15 8.57 2.31 -14.16
C LYS A 15 8.98 1.77 -12.80
N TRP A 16 8.39 2.29 -11.73
CA TRP A 16 8.70 1.82 -10.38
C TRP A 16 7.67 0.82 -9.92
N MET A 17 8.12 -0.33 -9.48
CA MET A 17 7.23 -1.40 -9.02
C MET A 17 7.45 -1.69 -7.55
N LEU A 18 6.35 -1.94 -6.84
CA LEU A 18 6.39 -2.46 -5.49
C LEU A 18 5.87 -3.90 -5.58
N ILE A 19 6.71 -4.85 -5.18
CA ILE A 19 6.44 -6.27 -5.36
C ILE A 19 6.35 -6.96 -4.00
N ARG A 20 5.31 -7.78 -3.82
CA ARG A 20 5.16 -8.61 -2.63
C ARG A 20 5.95 -9.90 -2.83
N GLU A 21 7.04 -10.04 -2.08
CA GLU A 21 7.88 -11.23 -2.17
C GLU A 21 7.14 -12.44 -1.62
N GLY A 22 7.17 -13.53 -2.37
CA GLY A 22 6.47 -14.74 -1.97
C GLY A 22 4.97 -14.70 -2.15
N GLY A 23 4.44 -13.61 -2.70
CA GLY A 23 3.02 -13.49 -2.97
C GLY A 23 2.64 -14.04 -4.33
N ALA A 24 1.38 -13.82 -4.70
CA ALA A 24 0.88 -14.25 -6.01
C ALA A 24 1.50 -13.37 -7.10
N TYR A 25 1.49 -13.90 -8.32
CA TYR A 25 2.09 -13.22 -9.46
C TYR A 25 1.55 -11.80 -9.67
N ASP A 26 0.28 -11.60 -9.41
CA ASP A 26 -0.36 -10.32 -9.64
C ASP A 26 -0.32 -9.39 -8.42
N GLN A 27 0.34 -9.79 -7.35
CA GLN A 27 0.44 -8.94 -6.15
C GLN A 27 1.62 -7.98 -6.27
N HIS A 28 1.45 -7.01 -7.16
CA HIS A 28 2.43 -5.95 -7.35
C HIS A 28 1.69 -4.70 -7.82
N ALA A 29 2.35 -3.55 -7.71
CA ALA A 29 1.78 -2.28 -8.14
C ALA A 29 2.84 -1.46 -8.86
N HIS A 30 2.40 -0.61 -9.78
CA HIS A 30 3.28 0.24 -10.57
C HIS A 30 3.10 1.69 -10.17
N PHE A 31 4.21 2.43 -10.14
CA PHE A 31 4.18 3.84 -9.73
C PHE A 31 5.00 4.70 -10.68
N LEU A 32 4.61 5.96 -10.79
CA LEU A 32 5.33 6.92 -11.63
C LEU A 32 6.67 7.31 -11.03
N CYS A 33 6.76 7.32 -9.69
CA CYS A 33 7.99 7.70 -9.02
C CYS A 33 8.28 6.79 -7.84
N LYS A 34 9.54 6.75 -7.46
CA LYS A 34 10.00 5.91 -6.36
C LYS A 34 9.34 6.30 -5.04
N LYS A 35 9.13 7.59 -4.84
CA LYS A 35 8.54 8.08 -3.59
C LYS A 35 7.16 7.49 -3.34
N ASP A 36 6.35 7.37 -4.38
CA ASP A 36 5.02 6.77 -4.24
C ASP A 36 5.12 5.32 -3.80
N ALA A 37 6.05 4.58 -4.38
CA ALA A 37 6.25 3.18 -3.99
C ALA A 37 6.70 3.08 -2.54
N GLU A 38 7.60 3.97 -2.11
CA GLU A 38 8.06 3.99 -0.73
C GLU A 38 6.94 4.33 0.23
N ASN A 39 6.08 5.29 -0.15
CA ASN A 39 4.96 5.69 0.68
C ASN A 39 3.97 4.53 0.88
N VAL A 40 3.65 3.82 -0.19
CA VAL A 40 2.73 2.69 -0.09
C VAL A 40 3.34 1.57 0.76
N ARG A 41 4.63 1.30 0.56
CA ARG A 41 5.32 0.29 1.38
C ARG A 41 5.25 0.65 2.86
N ARG A 42 5.47 1.92 3.17
CA ARG A 42 5.40 2.38 4.56
C ARG A 42 4.00 2.22 5.15
N LEU A 43 2.98 2.56 4.37
CA LEU A 43 1.60 2.41 4.84
C LEU A 43 1.29 0.95 5.16
N ILE A 44 1.72 0.03 4.31
CA ILE A 44 1.50 -1.39 4.54
C ILE A 44 2.28 -1.86 5.76
N ASP A 45 3.55 -1.47 5.87
CA ASP A 45 4.38 -1.89 7.00
C ASP A 45 3.85 -1.37 8.33
N CYS A 46 3.27 -0.17 8.32
CA CYS A 46 2.70 0.43 9.53
C CYS A 46 1.26 0.00 9.79
N GLY A 47 0.67 -0.74 8.88
CA GLY A 47 -0.72 -1.18 9.03
C GLY A 47 -1.71 -0.04 8.99
N LYS A 48 -1.46 0.99 8.18
CA LYS A 48 -2.33 2.15 8.09
C LYS A 48 -3.20 2.10 6.85
N TYR A 49 -4.44 2.56 6.99
CA TYR A 49 -5.34 2.66 5.86
C TYR A 49 -4.97 3.87 5.00
N PRO A 50 -4.92 3.73 3.67
CA PRO A 50 -4.56 4.84 2.80
C PRO A 50 -5.71 5.84 2.67
N TYR A 51 -5.39 7.12 2.70
CA TYR A 51 -6.38 8.19 2.49
C TYR A 51 -6.32 8.72 1.05
N ASN A 52 -5.40 8.25 0.26
CA ASN A 52 -5.21 8.65 -1.13
C ASN A 52 -5.73 7.54 -2.02
N LYS A 53 -6.61 7.89 -2.97
CA LYS A 53 -7.23 6.89 -3.84
C LYS A 53 -6.20 6.09 -4.63
N LYS A 54 -5.15 6.76 -5.10
CA LYS A 54 -4.08 6.12 -5.85
C LYS A 54 -3.38 5.05 -5.01
N TYR A 55 -3.10 5.37 -3.74
CA TYR A 55 -2.47 4.42 -2.82
C TYR A 55 -3.43 3.31 -2.44
N LYS A 56 -4.71 3.62 -2.32
CA LYS A 56 -5.72 2.62 -2.02
C LYS A 56 -5.76 1.53 -3.10
N ILE A 57 -5.76 1.96 -4.36
CA ILE A 57 -5.78 1.02 -5.48
C ILE A 57 -4.52 0.16 -5.47
N ALA A 58 -3.35 0.77 -5.23
CA ALA A 58 -2.10 0.03 -5.18
C ALA A 58 -2.10 -0.99 -4.05
N MET A 59 -2.59 -0.60 -2.88
CA MET A 59 -2.64 -1.51 -1.74
C MET A 59 -3.61 -2.66 -1.97
N GLN A 60 -4.70 -2.41 -2.68
CA GLN A 60 -5.65 -3.47 -3.02
C GLN A 60 -5.04 -4.50 -3.96
N ARG A 61 -4.05 -4.11 -4.75
CA ARG A 61 -3.34 -5.05 -5.61
C ARG A 61 -2.31 -5.87 -4.84
N LEU A 62 -1.71 -5.27 -3.82
CA LEU A 62 -0.64 -5.91 -3.05
C LEU A 62 -1.17 -6.78 -1.92
N LEU A 63 -2.31 -6.43 -1.36
CA LEU A 63 -2.90 -7.13 -0.22
C LEU A 63 -4.08 -7.98 -0.67
N THR A 64 -4.32 -9.07 0.08
CA THR A 64 -5.55 -9.83 -0.14
C THR A 64 -6.72 -9.00 0.37
N GLU A 65 -7.92 -9.39 -0.04
CA GLU A 65 -9.12 -8.70 0.40
C GLU A 65 -9.23 -8.71 1.92
N GLU A 66 -8.90 -9.83 2.55
CA GLU A 66 -8.94 -9.94 4.00
C GLU A 66 -7.94 -9.01 4.67
N GLU A 67 -6.73 -8.97 4.13
CA GLU A 67 -5.70 -8.09 4.69
C GLU A 67 -6.11 -6.63 4.59
N PHE A 68 -6.69 -6.25 3.47
CA PHE A 68 -7.13 -4.87 3.27
C PHE A 68 -8.28 -4.52 4.20
N LYS A 69 -9.21 -5.45 4.40
CA LYS A 69 -10.34 -5.23 5.32
C LYS A 69 -9.88 -5.02 6.75
N LYS A 70 -8.81 -5.70 7.16
CA LYS A 70 -8.27 -5.53 8.50
C LYS A 70 -7.78 -4.11 8.73
N LEU A 71 -7.21 -3.49 7.70
CA LEU A 71 -6.79 -2.09 7.82
C LEU A 71 -7.97 -1.17 8.03
N ARG A 72 -9.07 -1.42 7.33
CA ARG A 72 -10.26 -0.58 7.45
C ARG A 72 -10.92 -0.68 8.81
N LYS A 73 -10.79 -1.82 9.46
CA LYS A 73 -11.43 -2.05 10.76
C LYS A 73 -10.66 -1.48 11.94
N LYS A 74 -9.40 -1.14 11.73
CA LYS A 74 -8.61 -0.55 12.80
C LYS A 74 -9.07 0.89 13.04
N PRO A 75 -9.62 1.19 14.21
CA PRO A 75 -10.02 2.57 14.53
C PRO A 75 -8.74 3.39 14.67
N ARG A 76 -8.80 4.47 14.25
CA ARG A 76 -7.59 5.20 14.39
C ARG A 76 -7.75 6.60 14.41
N TYR A 77 -8.10 6.05 14.31
CA TYR A 77 -8.46 6.64 14.36
C TYR A 77 -8.74 7.51 14.78
N TYR A 78 -8.57 7.56 14.77
CA TYR A 78 -9.05 8.01 15.23
C TYR A 78 -9.08 8.45 16.04
N ASN A 79 -8.86 8.40 16.16
CA ASN A 79 -9.12 8.58 16.91
C ASN A 79 -9.28 9.16 17.45
N VAL A 80 -9.06 9.19 17.43
CA VAL A 80 -9.55 9.35 18.04
C VAL A 80 -9.89 9.90 18.56
N ASN A 81 -9.60 10.05 18.47
CA ASN A 81 -10.31 10.16 18.99
C ASN A 81 -10.63 10.52 19.36
N LYS A 82 -10.39 10.65 19.47
CA LYS A 82 -11.00 10.56 19.78
C LYS A 82 -11.37 10.76 20.24
N GLY A 83 -10.97 11.08 20.23
CA GLY A 83 -11.56 10.92 20.64
C GLY A 83 -11.75 11.23 21.12
N VAL A 84 -11.46 11.37 21.14
CA VAL A 84 -12.03 11.26 21.58
C VAL A 84 -12.39 11.56 21.98
N LYS A 85 -12.18 11.71 22.14
CA LYS A 85 -12.76 11.62 22.27
C LYS A 85 -13.07 11.76 22.53
N LYS A 86 -12.71 11.98 22.66
CA LYS A 86 -13.16 11.77 22.65
C LYS A 86 -13.44 11.87 22.69
#